data_eef3a8b6484dfb03a78a989aa621c9c3
#
_entry.id   eef3a8b6484dfb03a78a989aa621c9c3
#
_cell.length_a   1.000
_cell.length_b   1.000
_cell.length_c   1.000
_cell.angle_alpha   90.00
_cell.angle_beta   90.00
_cell.angle_gamma   90.00
#
_symmetry.space_group_name_H-M   'P 1'
#
loop_
_entity.id
_entity.type
_entity.pdbx_description
1 polymer ?
#
loop_
_entity_poly.entity_id
_entity_poly.type
_entity_poly.pdbx_seq_one_letter_code
_entity_poly.pdbx_strand_id
1 'polypeptide(L)'
;MPANLPPQYFETERKLKTAKTPQEKRIILEELLSLVPKHKGTEKLQALLKTKIAKLKSAAQKKPAIAKHALAFHFDKTGAGQIVLIGPPNAGKSMLVKSLSNANPEIADYPFTTRAPYPAMMEYENIQIQLIDTPPITPEYMEVWHYELIKEADGILFLLDLSSQNPVDTIQTMLDRLKEKKIELIAEDQAITSGVPFYHKKTLIVANKKDLPSAEENYDALKKALEPRFSPIPVSAISEDGLEYLKKRMFSMLHVIRVYSKIPGKKADFNDPYTLKKGSSVMTMARTVHKDFAQNLKYARIWSKTKYQGQKVNRNHVLEDEDVIELHI
;
A
#
# COMPACT_ATOMS: atom_id res chain seq x y z
N MET A 1 -11.91 -41.47 -43.50
CA MET A 1 -10.97 -42.47 -42.94
C MET A 1 -10.54 -41.96 -41.60
N PRO A 2 -10.56 -42.76 -40.52
CA PRO A 2 -10.04 -42.33 -39.23
C PRO A 2 -8.55 -42.10 -39.38
N ALA A 3 -8.05 -40.99 -38.80
CA ALA A 3 -6.63 -40.69 -38.79
C ALA A 3 -5.86 -41.77 -38.04
N ASN A 4 -4.93 -42.45 -38.72
CA ASN A 4 -4.06 -43.49 -38.12
C ASN A 4 -3.07 -42.76 -37.20
N LEU A 5 -3.47 -42.53 -35.95
CA LEU A 5 -2.65 -41.87 -34.93
C LEU A 5 -1.82 -42.93 -34.20
N PRO A 6 -0.54 -42.66 -33.87
CA PRO A 6 0.32 -43.61 -33.16
C PRO A 6 -0.19 -43.83 -31.72
N PRO A 7 0.03 -45.01 -31.12
CA PRO A 7 -0.40 -45.30 -29.74
C PRO A 7 0.09 -44.28 -28.72
N GLN A 8 1.29 -43.72 -28.91
CA GLN A 8 1.89 -42.65 -28.09
C GLN A 8 1.05 -41.38 -28.05
N TYR A 9 0.26 -41.08 -29.11
CA TYR A 9 -0.64 -39.92 -29.13
C TYR A 9 -1.72 -40.03 -28.04
N PHE A 10 -2.32 -41.20 -27.88
CA PHE A 10 -3.38 -41.43 -26.89
C PHE A 10 -2.85 -41.41 -25.45
N GLU A 11 -1.60 -41.85 -25.23
CA GLU A 11 -0.96 -41.75 -23.92
C GLU A 11 -0.69 -40.27 -23.56
N THR A 12 -0.17 -39.48 -24.49
CA THR A 12 0.11 -38.06 -24.31
C THR A 12 -1.19 -37.26 -24.16
N GLU A 13 -2.26 -37.64 -24.86
CA GLU A 13 -3.59 -37.03 -24.68
C GLU A 13 -4.17 -37.27 -23.28
N ARG A 14 -3.94 -38.44 -22.68
CA ARG A 14 -4.33 -38.72 -21.28
C ARG A 14 -3.59 -37.79 -20.31
N LYS A 15 -2.31 -37.52 -20.53
CA LYS A 15 -1.52 -36.55 -19.72
C LYS A 15 -2.11 -35.13 -19.81
N LEU A 16 -2.71 -34.73 -20.92
CA LEU A 16 -3.34 -33.45 -21.06
C LEU A 16 -4.53 -33.25 -20.11
N LYS A 17 -5.26 -34.34 -19.77
CA LYS A 17 -6.40 -34.29 -18.85
C LYS A 17 -5.95 -34.12 -17.38
N THR A 18 -4.75 -34.57 -17.04
CA THR A 18 -4.21 -34.47 -15.68
C THR A 18 -3.35 -33.26 -15.43
N ALA A 19 -2.93 -32.54 -16.48
CA ALA A 19 -2.12 -31.34 -16.40
C ALA A 19 -2.86 -30.19 -15.67
N LYS A 20 -2.26 -29.66 -14.62
CA LYS A 20 -2.83 -28.61 -13.77
C LYS A 20 -2.41 -27.20 -14.19
N THR A 21 -1.22 -27.03 -14.77
CA THR A 21 -0.69 -25.70 -15.11
C THR A 21 -0.80 -25.39 -16.61
N PRO A 22 -0.99 -24.13 -17.01
CA PRO A 22 -1.00 -23.70 -18.40
C PRO A 22 0.32 -24.02 -19.15
N GLN A 23 1.45 -24.04 -18.45
CA GLN A 23 2.75 -24.38 -19.02
C GLN A 23 2.86 -25.87 -19.34
N GLU A 24 2.45 -26.73 -18.42
CA GLU A 24 2.37 -28.19 -18.67
C GLU A 24 1.45 -28.50 -19.83
N LYS A 25 0.25 -27.89 -19.88
CA LYS A 25 -0.69 -28.05 -21.00
C LYS A 25 -0.09 -27.65 -22.34
N ARG A 26 0.72 -26.60 -22.36
CA ARG A 26 1.41 -26.15 -23.59
C ARG A 26 2.42 -27.17 -24.07
N ILE A 27 3.29 -27.65 -23.17
CA ILE A 27 4.33 -28.66 -23.50
C ILE A 27 3.69 -29.92 -24.05
N ILE A 28 2.63 -30.44 -23.39
CA ILE A 28 1.92 -31.61 -23.82
C ILE A 28 1.23 -31.41 -25.18
N LEU A 29 0.66 -30.24 -25.45
CA LEU A 29 0.05 -29.92 -26.75
C LEU A 29 1.11 -29.79 -27.87
N GLU A 30 2.31 -29.27 -27.58
CA GLU A 30 3.43 -29.23 -28.53
C GLU A 30 3.95 -30.66 -28.81
N GLU A 31 4.01 -31.55 -27.81
CA GLU A 31 4.31 -32.96 -27.96
C GLU A 31 3.25 -33.68 -28.80
N LEU A 32 1.97 -33.49 -28.50
CA LEU A 32 0.86 -34.03 -29.32
C LEU A 32 0.96 -33.62 -30.78
N LEU A 33 1.28 -32.31 -31.03
CA LEU A 33 1.43 -31.82 -32.40
C LEU A 33 2.58 -32.48 -33.16
N SER A 34 3.69 -32.86 -32.46
CA SER A 34 4.81 -33.55 -33.05
C SER A 34 4.51 -35.01 -33.40
N LEU A 35 3.59 -35.64 -32.66
CA LEU A 35 3.19 -37.04 -32.86
C LEU A 35 2.14 -37.22 -33.98
N VAL A 36 1.47 -36.13 -34.42
CA VAL A 36 0.46 -36.19 -35.48
C VAL A 36 1.12 -36.28 -36.86
N PRO A 37 0.90 -37.33 -37.64
CA PRO A 37 1.44 -37.47 -39.00
C PRO A 37 0.97 -36.32 -39.91
N LYS A 38 1.85 -35.89 -40.84
CA LYS A 38 1.58 -34.79 -41.76
C LYS A 38 0.94 -35.32 -43.05
N HIS A 39 -0.37 -35.45 -43.10
CA HIS A 39 -1.12 -35.79 -44.31
C HIS A 39 -2.52 -35.15 -44.30
N LYS A 40 -3.18 -35.10 -45.44
CA LYS A 40 -4.46 -34.41 -45.66
C LYS A 40 -5.54 -34.79 -44.63
N GLY A 41 -5.57 -36.02 -44.12
CA GLY A 41 -6.53 -36.48 -43.11
C GLY A 41 -6.32 -35.97 -41.70
N THR A 42 -5.15 -35.38 -41.38
CA THR A 42 -4.79 -34.85 -40.06
C THR A 42 -4.68 -33.35 -39.99
N GLU A 43 -4.91 -32.62 -41.10
CA GLU A 43 -4.78 -31.17 -41.19
C GLU A 43 -5.70 -30.45 -40.19
N LYS A 44 -6.95 -30.92 -40.05
CA LYS A 44 -7.92 -30.33 -39.12
C LYS A 44 -7.45 -30.50 -37.67
N LEU A 45 -6.88 -31.65 -37.32
CA LEU A 45 -6.35 -31.93 -35.97
C LEU A 45 -5.11 -31.08 -35.67
N GLN A 46 -4.21 -30.96 -36.65
CA GLN A 46 -3.04 -30.09 -36.52
C GLN A 46 -3.43 -28.62 -36.36
N ALA A 47 -4.42 -28.12 -37.11
CA ALA A 47 -4.94 -26.74 -36.99
C ALA A 47 -5.54 -26.51 -35.62
N LEU A 48 -6.29 -27.46 -35.09
CA LEU A 48 -6.90 -27.38 -33.75
C LEU A 48 -5.84 -27.35 -32.63
N LEU A 49 -4.81 -28.20 -32.71
CA LEU A 49 -3.71 -28.19 -31.76
C LEU A 49 -2.92 -26.86 -31.81
N LYS A 50 -2.58 -26.38 -33.04
CA LYS A 50 -1.92 -25.07 -33.23
C LYS A 50 -2.74 -23.92 -32.65
N THR A 51 -4.05 -23.91 -32.84
CA THR A 51 -4.95 -22.89 -32.27
C THR A 51 -4.97 -22.93 -30.74
N LYS A 52 -5.00 -24.13 -30.14
CA LYS A 52 -4.92 -24.29 -28.68
C LYS A 52 -3.57 -23.81 -28.12
N ILE A 53 -2.46 -24.14 -28.78
CA ILE A 53 -1.11 -23.67 -28.40
C ILE A 53 -1.02 -22.14 -28.50
N ALA A 54 -1.53 -21.56 -29.60
CA ALA A 54 -1.53 -20.10 -29.79
C ALA A 54 -2.37 -19.38 -28.70
N LYS A 55 -3.54 -19.92 -28.34
CA LYS A 55 -4.36 -19.38 -27.25
C LYS A 55 -3.64 -19.44 -25.89
N LEU A 56 -2.94 -20.51 -25.59
CA LEU A 56 -2.16 -20.63 -24.34
C LEU A 56 -0.93 -19.69 -24.37
N LYS A 57 -0.25 -19.53 -25.51
CA LYS A 57 0.84 -18.56 -25.67
C LYS A 57 0.36 -17.13 -25.51
N SER A 58 -0.76 -16.75 -26.12
CA SER A 58 -1.34 -15.40 -25.99
C SER A 58 -1.86 -15.13 -24.58
N ALA A 59 -2.42 -16.12 -23.89
CA ALA A 59 -2.85 -15.99 -22.51
C ALA A 59 -1.66 -15.88 -21.54
N ALA A 60 -0.57 -16.58 -21.81
CA ALA A 60 0.68 -16.47 -21.03
C ALA A 60 1.41 -15.13 -21.26
N GLN A 61 1.31 -14.56 -22.48
CA GLN A 61 1.89 -13.25 -22.79
C GLN A 61 1.05 -12.07 -22.27
N LYS A 62 -0.28 -12.21 -22.20
CA LYS A 62 -1.16 -11.15 -21.70
C LYS A 62 -1.10 -10.98 -20.17
N LYS A 63 -0.97 -12.06 -19.39
CA LYS A 63 -0.85 -12.00 -17.91
C LYS A 63 0.43 -11.34 -17.40
N PRO A 64 1.64 -11.60 -17.94
CA PRO A 64 2.86 -10.94 -17.42
C PRO A 64 2.93 -9.45 -17.76
N ALA A 65 2.34 -8.96 -18.84
CA ALA A 65 2.38 -7.54 -19.20
C ALA A 65 1.50 -6.71 -18.26
N ILE A 66 0.30 -7.16 -17.93
CA ILE A 66 -0.60 -6.48 -16.99
C ILE A 66 -0.04 -6.58 -15.57
N ALA A 67 0.50 -7.73 -15.16
CA ALA A 67 1.15 -7.89 -13.87
C ALA A 67 2.45 -7.08 -13.77
N LYS A 68 3.27 -6.98 -14.83
CA LYS A 68 4.46 -6.12 -14.85
C LYS A 68 4.11 -4.64 -14.77
N HIS A 69 3.02 -4.17 -15.39
CA HIS A 69 2.57 -2.79 -15.27
C HIS A 69 1.92 -2.48 -13.92
N ALA A 70 1.22 -3.45 -13.33
CA ALA A 70 0.65 -3.32 -11.98
C ALA A 70 1.70 -3.37 -10.88
N LEU A 71 2.80 -4.12 -11.09
CA LEU A 71 3.95 -4.23 -10.18
C LEU A 71 5.08 -3.24 -10.54
N ALA A 72 4.85 -2.29 -11.45
CA ALA A 72 5.88 -1.37 -11.91
C ALA A 72 6.50 -0.53 -10.78
N PHE A 73 5.72 -0.27 -9.72
CA PHE A 73 6.14 0.52 -8.57
C PHE A 73 5.66 -0.13 -7.26
N HIS A 74 6.45 -1.06 -6.78
CA HIS A 74 6.30 -1.62 -5.44
C HIS A 74 7.36 -1.01 -4.53
N PHE A 75 6.95 -0.49 -3.38
CA PHE A 75 7.85 0.05 -2.37
C PHE A 75 7.73 -0.78 -1.10
N ASP A 76 8.82 -1.40 -0.70
CA ASP A 76 8.87 -2.08 0.59
C ASP A 76 8.54 -1.08 1.71
N LYS A 77 7.64 -1.48 2.61
CA LYS A 77 7.25 -0.63 3.73
C LYS A 77 8.40 -0.50 4.72
N THR A 78 8.76 0.73 5.03
CA THR A 78 9.81 1.08 5.98
C THR A 78 9.29 2.04 7.04
N GLY A 79 9.96 2.09 8.19
CA GLY A 79 9.55 2.95 9.31
C GLY A 79 8.24 2.51 9.97
N ALA A 80 7.49 3.47 10.50
CA ALA A 80 6.26 3.24 11.26
C ALA A 80 5.05 2.87 10.39
N GLY A 81 5.12 3.18 9.09
CA GLY A 81 4.07 2.90 8.12
C GLY A 81 4.25 3.70 6.84
N GLN A 82 3.47 3.34 5.82
CA GLN A 82 3.53 3.92 4.50
C GLN A 82 2.27 4.72 4.19
N ILE A 83 2.44 6.00 3.84
CA ILE A 83 1.36 6.91 3.47
C ILE A 83 1.55 7.35 2.02
N VAL A 84 0.52 7.16 1.21
CA VAL A 84 0.53 7.57 -0.21
C VAL A 84 -0.17 8.91 -0.37
N LEU A 85 0.48 9.85 -1.06
CA LEU A 85 -0.07 11.15 -1.39
C LEU A 85 -0.78 11.07 -2.74
N ILE A 86 -2.04 11.42 -2.77
CA ILE A 86 -2.86 11.50 -3.98
C ILE A 86 -3.50 12.88 -4.12
N GLY A 87 -3.92 13.23 -5.32
CA GLY A 87 -4.61 14.51 -5.57
C GLY A 87 -4.40 15.02 -6.99
N PRO A 88 -5.14 16.07 -7.38
CA PRO A 88 -5.11 16.64 -8.72
C PRO A 88 -3.74 17.25 -9.06
N PRO A 89 -3.53 17.64 -10.34
CA PRO A 89 -2.38 18.44 -10.74
C PRO A 89 -2.30 19.74 -9.91
N ASN A 90 -1.09 20.18 -9.64
CA ASN A 90 -0.78 21.45 -8.94
C ASN A 90 -1.32 21.55 -7.49
N ALA A 91 -1.82 20.49 -6.89
CA ALA A 91 -2.25 20.48 -5.48
C ALA A 91 -1.09 20.66 -4.49
N GLY A 92 0.16 20.59 -4.95
CA GLY A 92 1.35 20.81 -4.12
C GLY A 92 1.87 19.55 -3.42
N LYS A 93 1.59 18.35 -3.94
CA LYS A 93 2.03 17.07 -3.37
C LYS A 93 3.55 17.02 -3.13
N SER A 94 4.34 17.22 -4.18
CA SER A 94 5.81 17.16 -4.11
C SER A 94 6.38 18.26 -3.21
N MET A 95 5.74 19.46 -3.18
CA MET A 95 6.15 20.52 -2.27
C MET A 95 5.86 20.13 -0.81
N LEU A 96 4.69 19.54 -0.54
CA LEU A 96 4.35 19.06 0.80
C LEU A 96 5.32 17.96 1.25
N VAL A 97 5.65 17.01 0.39
CA VAL A 97 6.65 15.98 0.71
C VAL A 97 8.00 16.62 1.04
N LYS A 98 8.45 17.60 0.25
CA LYS A 98 9.70 18.33 0.50
C LYS A 98 9.69 19.03 1.85
N SER A 99 8.59 19.67 2.24
CA SER A 99 8.48 20.39 3.53
C SER A 99 8.31 19.44 4.73
N LEU A 100 7.76 18.24 4.52
CA LEU A 100 7.61 17.23 5.57
C LEU A 100 8.83 16.34 5.74
N SER A 101 9.62 16.16 4.69
CA SER A 101 10.80 15.32 4.70
C SER A 101 12.03 16.18 4.48
N ASN A 102 13.12 15.91 5.19
CA ASN A 102 14.41 16.56 4.93
C ASN A 102 15.05 16.11 3.60
N ALA A 103 14.33 15.33 2.80
CA ALA A 103 14.77 14.89 1.49
C ALA A 103 14.73 16.06 0.52
N ASN A 104 15.88 16.42 -0.03
CA ASN A 104 15.91 17.08 -1.32
C ASN A 104 15.49 16.01 -2.33
N PRO A 105 14.30 16.07 -2.93
CA PRO A 105 14.05 15.29 -4.11
C PRO A 105 15.01 15.87 -5.15
N GLU A 106 16.18 15.25 -5.31
CA GLU A 106 16.88 15.34 -6.58
C GLU A 106 15.84 14.82 -7.57
N ILE A 107 15.29 15.73 -8.36
CA ILE A 107 14.57 15.42 -9.56
C ILE A 107 15.58 14.64 -10.37
N ALA A 108 15.55 13.33 -10.31
CA ALA A 108 16.33 12.50 -11.18
C ALA A 108 15.84 12.82 -12.58
N ASP A 109 16.62 13.57 -13.33
CA ASP A 109 16.45 13.85 -14.74
C ASP A 109 16.58 12.53 -15.53
N TYR A 110 15.56 11.70 -15.44
CA TYR A 110 15.33 10.66 -16.43
C TYR A 110 14.51 11.30 -17.56
N PRO A 111 15.10 11.49 -18.74
CA PRO A 111 14.45 12.16 -19.85
C PRO A 111 13.35 11.30 -20.46
N PHE A 112 12.26 11.07 -19.87
CA PHE A 112 11.00 10.40 -20.28
C PHE A 112 10.18 9.87 -19.11
N THR A 113 10.52 10.14 -17.82
CA THR A 113 9.82 9.59 -16.65
C THR A 113 9.30 10.66 -15.69
N THR A 114 8.71 11.72 -16.19
CA THR A 114 8.04 12.77 -15.39
C THR A 114 6.82 12.26 -14.58
N ARG A 115 6.67 10.94 -14.38
CA ARG A 115 5.46 10.35 -13.77
C ARG A 115 5.71 9.11 -12.91
N ALA A 116 6.90 8.94 -12.36
CA ALA A 116 7.15 7.86 -11.41
C ALA A 116 6.83 8.31 -9.96
N PRO A 117 6.25 7.45 -9.13
CA PRO A 117 6.11 7.73 -7.70
C PRO A 117 7.48 7.76 -7.02
N TYR A 118 7.63 8.61 -6.01
CA TYR A 118 8.89 8.82 -5.29
C TYR A 118 8.72 8.59 -3.79
N PRO A 119 9.51 7.70 -3.15
CA PRO A 119 9.49 7.50 -1.71
C PRO A 119 10.35 8.55 -0.98
N ALA A 120 9.83 9.09 0.12
CA ALA A 120 10.53 9.97 1.02
C ALA A 120 10.30 9.53 2.47
N MET A 121 11.20 9.92 3.39
CA MET A 121 11.05 9.61 4.82
C MET A 121 10.78 10.90 5.59
N MET A 122 9.65 10.93 6.28
CA MET A 122 9.28 12.01 7.19
C MET A 122 9.65 11.63 8.62
N GLU A 123 10.36 12.49 9.29
CA GLU A 123 10.64 12.34 10.72
C GLU A 123 9.47 12.85 11.56
N TYR A 124 9.07 12.06 12.53
CA TYR A 124 8.11 12.46 13.55
C TYR A 124 8.61 11.97 14.92
N GLU A 125 9.01 12.93 15.77
CA GLU A 125 9.66 12.65 17.03
C GLU A 125 10.88 11.69 16.82
N ASN A 126 10.82 10.47 17.29
CA ASN A 126 11.89 9.47 17.19
C ASN A 126 11.55 8.29 16.26
N ILE A 127 10.61 8.47 15.34
CA ILE A 127 10.26 7.50 14.30
C ILE A 127 10.28 8.13 12.92
N GLN A 128 10.28 7.29 11.90
CA GLN A 128 10.15 7.71 10.52
C GLN A 128 8.87 7.13 9.90
N ILE A 129 8.18 7.93 9.10
CA ILE A 129 7.00 7.55 8.32
C ILE A 129 7.37 7.67 6.84
N GLN A 130 7.12 6.60 6.08
CA GLN A 130 7.36 6.60 4.64
C GLN A 130 6.23 7.30 3.91
N LEU A 131 6.58 8.31 3.12
CA LEU A 131 5.68 9.05 2.23
C LEU A 131 5.95 8.61 0.80
N ILE A 132 4.89 8.36 0.03
CA ILE A 132 5.02 8.09 -1.41
C ILE A 132 4.37 9.25 -2.15
N ASP A 133 5.19 10.11 -2.75
CA ASP A 133 4.70 11.14 -3.69
C ASP A 133 4.25 10.46 -4.98
N THR A 134 3.03 10.73 -5.43
CA THR A 134 2.54 10.16 -6.68
C THR A 134 2.31 11.24 -7.74
N PRO A 135 2.46 10.90 -9.01
CA PRO A 135 1.98 11.72 -10.10
C PRO A 135 0.52 12.14 -9.89
N PRO A 136 0.13 13.28 -10.47
CA PRO A 136 -1.25 13.73 -10.34
C PRO A 136 -2.22 12.72 -10.91
N ILE A 137 -3.35 12.56 -10.22
CA ILE A 137 -4.46 11.77 -10.68
C ILE A 137 -5.60 12.69 -11.11
N THR A 138 -6.24 12.36 -12.23
CA THR A 138 -7.43 13.05 -12.71
C THR A 138 -8.56 12.05 -12.94
N PRO A 139 -9.81 12.50 -13.03
CA PRO A 139 -10.93 11.60 -13.34
C PRO A 139 -10.73 10.79 -14.63
N GLU A 140 -10.07 11.38 -15.64
CA GLU A 140 -9.83 10.79 -16.95
C GLU A 140 -8.60 9.88 -16.97
N TYR A 141 -7.63 10.16 -16.09
CA TYR A 141 -6.34 9.47 -16.13
C TYR A 141 -5.88 9.00 -14.74
N MET A 142 -5.90 7.70 -14.59
CA MET A 142 -5.36 7.01 -13.42
C MET A 142 -4.84 5.63 -13.86
N GLU A 143 -3.55 5.41 -13.73
CA GLU A 143 -2.92 4.15 -14.12
C GLU A 143 -3.19 3.03 -13.12
N VAL A 144 -3.06 1.77 -13.56
CA VAL A 144 -3.34 0.59 -12.74
C VAL A 144 -2.49 0.55 -11.47
N TRP A 145 -1.23 0.94 -11.56
CA TRP A 145 -0.31 0.93 -10.43
C TRP A 145 -0.69 1.96 -9.32
N HIS A 146 -1.37 3.07 -9.65
CA HIS A 146 -1.89 3.99 -8.63
C HIS A 146 -2.89 3.28 -7.70
N TYR A 147 -3.79 2.48 -8.28
CA TYR A 147 -4.76 1.74 -7.47
C TYR A 147 -4.09 0.70 -6.58
N GLU A 148 -3.04 0.03 -7.08
CA GLU A 148 -2.30 -0.96 -6.28
C GLU A 148 -1.52 -0.28 -5.14
N LEU A 149 -0.84 0.85 -5.39
CA LEU A 149 -0.19 1.63 -4.33
C LEU A 149 -1.19 2.09 -3.25
N ILE A 150 -2.36 2.59 -3.65
CA ILE A 150 -3.41 2.99 -2.72
C ILE A 150 -3.89 1.78 -1.90
N LYS A 151 -4.08 0.61 -2.51
CA LYS A 151 -4.50 -0.60 -1.80
C LYS A 151 -3.45 -1.13 -0.84
N GLU A 152 -2.18 -0.98 -1.13
CA GLU A 152 -1.07 -1.41 -0.27
C GLU A 152 -0.78 -0.43 0.86
N ALA A 153 -1.03 0.86 0.68
CA ALA A 153 -0.77 1.91 1.66
C ALA A 153 -1.44 1.64 3.02
N ASP A 154 -0.78 2.07 4.10
CA ASP A 154 -1.34 2.06 5.45
C ASP A 154 -2.27 3.27 5.70
N GLY A 155 -2.04 4.38 5.00
CA GLY A 155 -2.86 5.58 5.02
C GLY A 155 -2.75 6.39 3.73
N ILE A 156 -3.69 7.31 3.52
CA ILE A 156 -3.74 8.17 2.35
C ILE A 156 -3.74 9.63 2.80
N LEU A 157 -2.93 10.47 2.14
CA LEU A 157 -3.10 11.91 2.15
C LEU A 157 -3.74 12.34 0.83
N PHE A 158 -4.96 12.83 0.89
CA PHE A 158 -5.61 13.38 -0.29
C PHE A 158 -5.45 14.91 -0.28
N LEU A 159 -4.60 15.43 -1.18
CA LEU A 159 -4.32 16.86 -1.27
C LEU A 159 -5.28 17.56 -2.22
N LEU A 160 -5.77 18.71 -1.77
CA LEU A 160 -6.59 19.64 -2.55
C LEU A 160 -5.94 21.01 -2.53
N ASP A 161 -6.13 21.74 -3.62
CA ASP A 161 -5.68 23.12 -3.79
C ASP A 161 -6.80 24.08 -3.42
N LEU A 162 -6.63 24.84 -2.34
CA LEU A 162 -7.59 25.88 -1.92
C LEU A 162 -7.65 27.08 -2.86
N SER A 163 -6.69 27.22 -3.78
CA SER A 163 -6.77 28.27 -4.82
C SER A 163 -7.54 27.83 -6.07
N SER A 164 -7.94 26.55 -6.14
CA SER A 164 -8.72 26.01 -7.25
C SER A 164 -10.13 26.58 -7.29
N GLN A 165 -10.71 26.73 -8.47
CA GLN A 165 -12.07 27.25 -8.64
C GLN A 165 -13.14 26.32 -8.03
N ASN A 166 -12.95 25.00 -8.10
CA ASN A 166 -13.94 24.01 -7.66
C ASN A 166 -13.28 22.84 -6.89
N PRO A 167 -12.75 23.06 -5.68
CA PRO A 167 -12.12 21.99 -4.91
C PRO A 167 -13.12 20.91 -4.45
N VAL A 168 -14.37 21.28 -4.24
CA VAL A 168 -15.46 20.37 -3.84
C VAL A 168 -15.80 19.37 -4.96
N ASP A 169 -16.00 19.85 -6.17
CA ASP A 169 -16.32 18.96 -7.33
C ASP A 169 -15.14 18.07 -7.64
N THR A 170 -13.92 18.58 -7.51
CA THR A 170 -12.69 17.82 -7.72
C THR A 170 -12.62 16.61 -6.80
N ILE A 171 -12.80 16.80 -5.48
CA ILE A 171 -12.73 15.66 -4.55
C ILE A 171 -13.88 14.69 -4.76
N GLN A 172 -15.11 15.17 -4.99
CA GLN A 172 -16.26 14.29 -5.18
C GLN A 172 -16.05 13.35 -6.38
N THR A 173 -15.66 13.91 -7.52
CA THR A 173 -15.38 13.13 -8.73
C THR A 173 -14.28 12.09 -8.51
N MET A 174 -13.23 12.45 -7.75
CA MET A 174 -12.14 11.53 -7.43
C MET A 174 -12.58 10.40 -6.48
N LEU A 175 -13.40 10.72 -5.47
CA LEU A 175 -13.96 9.71 -4.56
C LEU A 175 -14.81 8.71 -5.31
N ASP A 176 -15.65 9.16 -6.23
CA ASP A 176 -16.51 8.30 -7.05
C ASP A 176 -15.66 7.40 -7.96
N ARG A 177 -14.61 7.94 -8.57
CA ARG A 177 -13.67 7.18 -9.39
C ARG A 177 -12.95 6.07 -8.63
N LEU A 178 -12.50 6.35 -7.41
CA LEU A 178 -11.88 5.34 -6.54
C LEU A 178 -12.90 4.27 -6.14
N LYS A 179 -14.14 4.67 -5.85
CA LYS A 179 -15.22 3.75 -5.48
C LYS A 179 -15.57 2.78 -6.61
N GLU A 180 -15.57 3.21 -7.88
CA GLU A 180 -15.70 2.32 -9.06
C GLU A 180 -14.64 1.23 -9.09
N LYS A 181 -13.45 1.50 -8.56
CA LYS A 181 -12.32 0.55 -8.43
C LYS A 181 -12.33 -0.23 -7.11
N LYS A 182 -13.45 -0.19 -6.39
CA LYS A 182 -13.62 -0.84 -5.07
C LYS A 182 -12.64 -0.33 -4.01
N ILE A 183 -12.22 0.92 -4.10
CA ILE A 183 -11.43 1.61 -3.09
C ILE A 183 -12.34 2.65 -2.44
N GLU A 184 -12.53 2.55 -1.13
CA GLU A 184 -13.29 3.51 -0.35
C GLU A 184 -12.37 4.22 0.64
N LEU A 185 -12.29 5.54 0.47
CA LEU A 185 -11.57 6.38 1.42
C LEU A 185 -12.49 6.63 2.63
N ILE A 186 -11.98 6.38 3.82
CA ILE A 186 -12.69 6.56 5.09
C ILE A 186 -11.91 7.51 6.00
N ALA A 187 -12.58 8.16 6.92
CA ALA A 187 -11.91 9.00 7.92
C ALA A 187 -10.98 8.17 8.82
N GLU A 188 -9.96 8.82 9.38
CA GLU A 188 -8.94 8.15 10.20
C GLU A 188 -9.49 7.45 11.44
N ASP A 189 -10.57 7.97 12.00
CA ASP A 189 -11.27 7.48 13.20
C ASP A 189 -12.40 6.49 12.89
N GLN A 190 -12.81 6.40 11.62
CA GLN A 190 -13.89 5.51 11.21
C GLN A 190 -13.46 4.05 11.32
N ALA A 191 -14.33 3.23 11.95
CA ALA A 191 -14.12 1.79 12.01
C ALA A 191 -14.31 1.15 10.64
N ILE A 192 -13.44 0.20 10.30
CA ILE A 192 -13.58 -0.60 9.08
C ILE A 192 -14.68 -1.64 9.29
N THR A 193 -15.76 -1.53 8.54
CA THR A 193 -16.85 -2.52 8.57
C THR A 193 -16.45 -3.73 7.72
N SER A 194 -16.32 -4.89 8.32
CA SER A 194 -16.07 -6.15 7.62
C SER A 194 -17.31 -6.59 6.84
N GLY A 195 -17.13 -7.15 5.65
CA GLY A 195 -18.22 -7.74 4.85
C GLY A 195 -18.57 -7.03 3.55
N VAL A 196 -17.96 -5.90 3.26
CA VAL A 196 -18.12 -5.20 1.98
C VAL A 196 -16.90 -5.47 1.09
N PRO A 197 -17.04 -5.74 -0.21
CA PRO A 197 -15.92 -6.06 -1.10
C PRO A 197 -15.12 -4.81 -1.51
N PHE A 198 -14.87 -3.89 -0.56
CA PHE A 198 -14.11 -2.66 -0.76
C PHE A 198 -12.80 -2.68 0.01
N TYR A 199 -11.76 -2.08 -0.58
CA TYR A 199 -10.53 -1.72 0.10
C TYR A 199 -10.74 -0.40 0.84
N HIS A 200 -11.04 -0.47 2.13
CA HIS A 200 -11.17 0.73 2.98
C HIS A 200 -9.79 1.29 3.29
N LYS A 201 -9.58 2.58 3.02
CA LYS A 201 -8.31 3.27 3.27
C LYS A 201 -8.52 4.48 4.16
N LYS A 202 -7.87 4.47 5.32
CA LYS A 202 -7.86 5.63 6.22
C LYS A 202 -7.22 6.81 5.53
N THR A 203 -7.88 7.95 5.57
CA THR A 203 -7.54 9.10 4.75
C THR A 203 -7.63 10.39 5.53
N LEU A 204 -6.61 11.23 5.38
CA LEU A 204 -6.64 12.64 5.77
C LEU A 204 -6.82 13.49 4.51
N ILE A 205 -7.81 14.37 4.53
CA ILE A 205 -8.00 15.37 3.47
C ILE A 205 -7.15 16.58 3.85
N VAL A 206 -6.21 16.93 3.00
CA VAL A 206 -5.28 18.05 3.20
C VAL A 206 -5.67 19.19 2.26
N ALA A 207 -6.14 20.28 2.81
CA ALA A 207 -6.49 21.50 2.09
C ALA A 207 -5.26 22.42 2.06
N ASN A 208 -4.48 22.33 0.98
CA ASN A 208 -3.20 23.04 0.83
C ASN A 208 -3.37 24.43 0.25
N LYS A 209 -2.32 25.25 0.37
CA LYS A 209 -2.25 26.65 -0.08
C LYS A 209 -3.18 27.59 0.70
N LYS A 210 -3.32 27.35 2.00
CA LYS A 210 -4.13 28.21 2.87
C LYS A 210 -3.61 29.65 2.99
N ASP A 211 -2.38 29.88 2.55
CA ASP A 211 -1.73 31.19 2.50
C ASP A 211 -2.25 32.11 1.38
N LEU A 212 -3.06 31.57 0.45
CA LEU A 212 -3.58 32.34 -0.67
C LEU A 212 -4.93 33.04 -0.34
N PRO A 213 -5.23 34.22 -0.94
CA PRO A 213 -6.37 35.05 -0.56
C PRO A 213 -7.75 34.38 -0.66
N SER A 214 -7.94 33.46 -1.63
CA SER A 214 -9.21 32.76 -1.84
C SER A 214 -9.37 31.48 -0.99
N ALA A 215 -8.39 31.18 -0.15
CA ALA A 215 -8.32 29.90 0.54
C ALA A 215 -9.41 29.73 1.60
N GLU A 216 -9.79 30.79 2.29
CA GLU A 216 -10.74 30.71 3.41
C GLU A 216 -12.15 30.34 2.93
N GLU A 217 -12.66 31.00 1.88
CA GLU A 217 -13.97 30.67 1.31
C GLU A 217 -14.04 29.24 0.77
N ASN A 218 -13.00 28.83 0.05
CA ASN A 218 -12.89 27.47 -0.49
C ASN A 218 -12.74 26.43 0.61
N TYR A 219 -12.05 26.74 1.70
CA TYR A 219 -11.95 25.85 2.86
C TYR A 219 -13.29 25.64 3.54
N ASP A 220 -14.07 26.71 3.76
CA ASP A 220 -15.39 26.63 4.37
C ASP A 220 -16.37 25.82 3.50
N ALA A 221 -16.36 26.04 2.19
CA ALA A 221 -17.14 25.27 1.24
C ALA A 221 -16.76 23.78 1.26
N LEU A 222 -15.46 23.50 1.26
CA LEU A 222 -14.93 22.14 1.31
C LEU A 222 -15.29 21.43 2.62
N LYS A 223 -15.13 22.11 3.75
CA LYS A 223 -15.49 21.60 5.06
C LYS A 223 -16.97 21.23 5.12
N LYS A 224 -17.85 22.14 4.71
CA LYS A 224 -19.31 21.92 4.68
C LYS A 224 -19.70 20.76 3.77
N ALA A 225 -19.04 20.58 2.63
CA ALA A 225 -19.33 19.52 1.68
C ALA A 225 -18.85 18.13 2.15
N LEU A 226 -17.81 18.08 2.96
CA LEU A 226 -17.21 16.83 3.43
C LEU A 226 -17.71 16.38 4.79
N GLU A 227 -18.27 17.24 5.59
CA GLU A 227 -18.88 16.89 6.89
C GLU A 227 -20.15 16.04 6.71
N PRO A 228 -20.40 15.08 7.63
CA PRO A 228 -19.55 14.68 8.77
C PRO A 228 -18.47 13.66 8.42
N ARG A 229 -18.31 13.31 7.16
CA ARG A 229 -17.47 12.19 6.72
C ARG A 229 -15.97 12.46 6.91
N PHE A 230 -15.51 13.68 6.57
CA PHE A 230 -14.11 14.07 6.69
C PHE A 230 -13.97 15.46 7.28
N SER A 231 -12.90 15.68 8.04
CA SER A 231 -12.49 17.00 8.53
C SER A 231 -11.22 17.42 7.79
N PRO A 232 -11.31 18.31 6.77
CA PRO A 232 -10.14 18.78 6.04
C PRO A 232 -9.15 19.49 6.95
N ILE A 233 -7.86 19.30 6.72
CA ILE A 233 -6.77 19.92 7.47
C ILE A 233 -6.20 21.05 6.60
N PRO A 234 -6.37 22.33 6.98
CA PRO A 234 -5.80 23.43 6.22
C PRO A 234 -4.31 23.55 6.51
N VAL A 235 -3.50 23.58 5.43
CA VAL A 235 -2.04 23.72 5.52
C VAL A 235 -1.51 24.66 4.44
N SER A 236 -0.30 25.16 4.64
CA SER A 236 0.52 25.74 3.58
C SER A 236 1.85 25.01 3.53
N ALA A 237 2.12 24.32 2.44
CA ALA A 237 3.41 23.66 2.23
C ALA A 237 4.57 24.66 2.05
N ILE A 238 4.28 25.91 1.68
CA ILE A 238 5.30 26.96 1.48
C ILE A 238 5.65 27.64 2.81
N SER A 239 4.65 28.06 3.58
CA SER A 239 4.87 28.73 4.89
C SER A 239 5.03 27.74 6.05
N GLU A 240 4.89 26.44 5.79
CA GLU A 240 4.95 25.33 6.76
C GLU A 240 3.86 25.40 7.84
N ASP A 241 2.87 26.29 7.67
CA ASP A 241 1.77 26.44 8.62
C ASP A 241 0.83 25.21 8.57
N GLY A 242 0.50 24.67 9.75
CA GLY A 242 -0.34 23.49 9.92
C GLY A 242 0.40 22.16 9.76
N LEU A 243 1.70 22.14 9.38
CA LEU A 243 2.43 20.89 9.11
C LEU A 243 2.67 20.05 10.38
N GLU A 244 2.98 20.66 11.52
CA GLU A 244 3.15 19.91 12.77
C GLU A 244 1.85 19.23 13.23
N TYR A 245 0.72 19.90 13.05
CA TYR A 245 -0.58 19.28 13.29
C TYR A 245 -0.85 18.15 12.31
N LEU A 246 -0.51 18.31 11.02
CA LEU A 246 -0.64 17.27 10.01
C LEU A 246 0.22 16.05 10.34
N LYS A 247 1.49 16.23 10.74
CA LYS A 247 2.38 15.13 11.17
C LYS A 247 1.76 14.32 12.32
N LYS A 248 1.23 15.00 13.34
CA LYS A 248 0.54 14.35 14.46
C LYS A 248 -0.68 13.53 14.00
N ARG A 249 -1.48 14.08 13.09
CA ARG A 249 -2.65 13.38 12.54
C ARG A 249 -2.24 12.17 11.69
N MET A 250 -1.16 12.27 10.93
CA MET A 250 -0.60 11.15 10.15
C MET A 250 -0.15 10.01 11.07
N PHE A 251 0.55 10.32 12.15
CA PHE A 251 0.92 9.32 13.16
C PHE A 251 -0.33 8.66 13.78
N SER A 252 -1.30 9.44 14.20
CA SER A 252 -2.59 8.92 14.72
C SER A 252 -3.28 7.99 13.72
N MET A 253 -3.33 8.35 12.44
CA MET A 253 -3.99 7.58 11.38
C MET A 253 -3.36 6.20 11.18
N LEU A 254 -2.07 6.05 11.38
CA LEU A 254 -1.37 4.76 11.23
C LEU A 254 -1.73 3.74 12.32
N HIS A 255 -2.34 4.18 13.44
CA HIS A 255 -2.66 3.34 14.58
C HIS A 255 -1.48 2.48 15.04
N VAL A 256 -0.33 3.11 15.19
CA VAL A 256 0.89 2.50 15.72
C VAL A 256 1.21 3.05 17.10
N ILE A 257 2.01 2.31 17.84
CA ILE A 257 2.58 2.68 19.14
C ILE A 257 4.10 2.52 19.10
N ARG A 258 4.79 3.33 19.88
CA ARG A 258 6.23 3.26 20.09
C ARG A 258 6.49 2.54 21.42
N VAL A 259 7.30 1.53 21.39
CA VAL A 259 7.66 0.76 22.57
C VAL A 259 9.18 0.70 22.68
N TYR A 260 9.71 1.10 23.83
CA TYR A 260 11.14 1.14 24.07
C TYR A 260 11.61 -0.14 24.72
N SER A 261 12.79 -0.60 24.34
CA SER A 261 13.41 -1.74 24.99
C SER A 261 14.33 -1.30 26.11
N LYS A 262 14.37 -2.11 27.17
CA LYS A 262 15.31 -1.95 28.28
C LYS A 262 16.02 -3.27 28.53
N ILE A 263 17.36 -3.23 28.53
CA ILE A 263 18.17 -4.38 28.93
C ILE A 263 18.19 -4.46 30.47
N PRO A 264 18.04 -5.66 31.07
CA PRO A 264 18.13 -5.83 32.49
C PRO A 264 19.41 -5.17 33.08
N GLY A 265 19.21 -4.36 34.13
CA GLY A 265 20.29 -3.65 34.77
C GLY A 265 20.83 -2.38 34.06
N LYS A 266 20.31 -2.04 32.86
CA LYS A 266 20.66 -0.81 32.14
C LYS A 266 19.51 0.21 32.11
N LYS A 267 19.83 1.45 31.74
CA LYS A 267 18.80 2.45 31.45
C LYS A 267 18.07 2.10 30.17
N ALA A 268 16.82 2.57 30.02
CA ALA A 268 16.06 2.44 28.79
C ALA A 268 16.72 3.26 27.67
N ASP A 269 16.66 2.74 26.43
CA ASP A 269 17.04 3.47 25.24
C ASP A 269 15.79 4.09 24.62
N PHE A 270 15.76 5.40 24.53
CA PHE A 270 14.66 6.18 23.98
C PHE A 270 14.91 6.68 22.55
N ASN A 271 16.07 6.35 21.96
CA ASN A 271 16.41 6.86 20.63
C ASN A 271 15.80 6.02 19.51
N ASP A 272 15.62 4.72 19.73
CA ASP A 272 15.17 3.78 18.69
C ASP A 272 14.02 2.89 19.21
N PRO A 273 12.77 3.39 19.15
CA PRO A 273 11.62 2.63 19.59
C PRO A 273 11.21 1.55 18.57
N TYR A 274 10.73 0.43 19.07
CA TYR A 274 10.01 -0.54 18.25
C TYR A 274 8.64 0.02 17.90
N THR A 275 8.33 0.13 16.62
CA THR A 275 7.01 0.54 16.16
C THR A 275 6.12 -0.69 16.00
N LEU A 276 5.02 -0.72 16.74
CA LEU A 276 4.05 -1.81 16.76
C LEU A 276 2.65 -1.29 16.44
N LYS A 277 1.76 -2.15 15.98
CA LYS A 277 0.34 -1.79 15.81
C LYS A 277 -0.31 -1.57 17.17
N LYS A 278 -1.19 -0.59 17.29
CA LYS A 278 -2.00 -0.37 18.49
C LYS A 278 -2.77 -1.64 18.87
N GLY A 279 -2.74 -2.01 20.15
CA GLY A 279 -3.30 -3.28 20.63
C GLY A 279 -2.30 -4.45 20.60
N SER A 280 -1.05 -4.24 20.20
CA SER A 280 0.00 -5.25 20.28
C SER A 280 0.31 -5.62 21.72
N SER A 281 0.68 -6.89 21.93
CA SER A 281 1.06 -7.42 23.25
C SER A 281 2.59 -7.49 23.43
N VAL A 282 3.01 -7.74 24.66
CA VAL A 282 4.42 -8.06 25.03
C VAL A 282 4.97 -9.20 24.13
N MET A 283 4.15 -10.21 23.83
CA MET A 283 4.54 -11.30 22.95
C MET A 283 4.81 -10.80 21.53
N THR A 284 4.02 -9.84 21.02
CA THR A 284 4.25 -9.23 19.71
C THR A 284 5.57 -8.48 19.68
N MET A 285 5.84 -7.68 20.73
CA MET A 285 7.14 -7.00 20.86
C MET A 285 8.32 -7.99 20.91
N ALA A 286 8.20 -9.06 21.71
CA ALA A 286 9.26 -10.07 21.81
C ALA A 286 9.58 -10.72 20.45
N ARG A 287 8.56 -10.95 19.59
CA ARG A 287 8.76 -11.45 18.22
C ARG A 287 9.45 -10.43 17.32
N THR A 288 9.13 -9.15 17.48
CA THR A 288 9.74 -8.06 16.69
C THR A 288 11.22 -7.88 17.08
N VAL A 289 11.55 -8.04 18.36
CA VAL A 289 12.95 -7.98 18.83
C VAL A 289 13.76 -9.15 18.25
N HIS A 290 13.34 -10.38 18.50
CA HIS A 290 13.93 -11.59 17.94
C HIS A 290 13.07 -12.81 18.25
N LYS A 291 13.09 -13.81 17.35
CA LYS A 291 12.35 -15.09 17.53
C LYS A 291 12.66 -15.82 18.82
N ASP A 292 13.91 -15.77 19.29
CA ASP A 292 14.33 -16.45 20.51
C ASP A 292 13.72 -15.83 21.77
N PHE A 293 13.53 -14.50 21.79
CA PHE A 293 12.80 -13.83 22.87
C PHE A 293 11.36 -14.30 22.93
N ALA A 294 10.70 -14.46 21.77
CA ALA A 294 9.33 -14.95 21.75
C ALA A 294 9.19 -16.41 22.22
N GLN A 295 10.15 -17.26 21.88
CA GLN A 295 10.13 -18.69 22.27
C GLN A 295 10.40 -18.89 23.78
N ASN A 296 11.37 -18.15 24.33
CA ASN A 296 11.87 -18.34 25.68
C ASN A 296 11.31 -17.34 26.71
N LEU A 297 10.38 -16.46 26.30
CA LEU A 297 9.82 -15.43 27.15
C LEU A 297 9.13 -16.00 28.38
N LYS A 298 9.66 -15.72 29.56
CA LYS A 298 9.08 -16.07 30.85
C LYS A 298 8.10 -15.01 31.33
N TYR A 299 8.55 -13.77 31.37
CA TYR A 299 7.76 -12.59 31.73
C TYR A 299 8.43 -11.32 31.20
N ALA A 300 7.75 -10.20 31.31
CA ALA A 300 8.34 -8.89 31.07
C ALA A 300 8.11 -7.96 32.26
N ARG A 301 8.94 -6.93 32.37
CA ARG A 301 8.67 -5.79 33.25
C ARG A 301 8.33 -4.58 32.41
N ILE A 302 7.39 -3.76 32.89
CA ILE A 302 6.87 -2.60 32.19
C ILE A 302 7.02 -1.33 33.02
N TRP A 303 7.43 -0.26 32.37
CA TRP A 303 7.38 1.12 32.87
C TRP A 303 6.55 1.95 31.90
N SER A 304 5.68 2.77 32.42
CA SER A 304 4.91 3.73 31.63
C SER A 304 4.87 5.07 32.34
N LYS A 305 4.49 6.12 31.63
CA LYS A 305 4.45 7.48 32.21
C LYS A 305 3.53 7.60 33.41
N THR A 306 2.45 6.84 33.44
CA THR A 306 1.36 7.02 34.42
C THR A 306 1.00 5.81 35.25
N LYS A 307 1.18 4.60 34.75
CA LYS A 307 0.57 3.39 35.37
C LYS A 307 1.59 2.44 35.99
N TYR A 308 2.74 2.25 35.36
CA TYR A 308 3.66 1.17 35.70
C TYR A 308 5.04 1.66 36.05
N GLN A 309 5.67 1.08 37.08
CA GLN A 309 7.00 1.44 37.56
C GLN A 309 7.85 0.17 37.77
N GLY A 310 7.96 -0.66 36.73
CA GLY A 310 8.73 -1.90 36.74
C GLY A 310 7.94 -3.14 37.17
N GLN A 311 6.61 -3.09 37.09
CA GLN A 311 5.76 -4.22 37.41
C GLN A 311 5.98 -5.38 36.43
N LYS A 312 5.86 -6.59 36.95
CA LYS A 312 5.87 -7.81 36.15
C LYS A 312 4.54 -7.98 35.43
N VAL A 313 4.60 -8.18 34.11
CA VAL A 313 3.44 -8.44 33.27
C VAL A 313 3.59 -9.75 32.52
N ASN A 314 2.46 -10.31 32.08
CA ASN A 314 2.43 -11.54 31.31
C ASN A 314 2.62 -11.25 29.81
N ARG A 315 2.82 -12.32 29.03
CA ARG A 315 3.05 -12.24 27.58
C ARG A 315 1.90 -11.63 26.76
N ASN A 316 0.67 -11.67 27.29
CA ASN A 316 -0.54 -11.18 26.62
C ASN A 316 -0.90 -9.74 27.03
N HIS A 317 -0.10 -9.11 27.90
CA HIS A 317 -0.33 -7.73 28.30
C HIS A 317 -0.29 -6.81 27.08
N VAL A 318 -1.32 -5.99 26.89
CA VAL A 318 -1.44 -5.05 25.77
C VAL A 318 -0.61 -3.82 26.08
N LEU A 319 0.20 -3.42 25.12
CA LEU A 319 1.11 -2.29 25.23
C LEU A 319 0.44 -0.98 24.82
N GLU A 320 0.85 0.11 25.49
CA GLU A 320 0.45 1.48 25.16
C GLU A 320 1.64 2.24 24.54
N ASP A 321 1.38 3.40 23.92
CA ASP A 321 2.44 4.23 23.34
C ASP A 321 3.40 4.73 24.42
N GLU A 322 4.69 4.69 24.13
CA GLU A 322 5.80 5.07 25.01
C GLU A 322 6.04 4.12 26.21
N ASP A 323 5.49 2.94 26.20
CA ASP A 323 5.84 1.93 27.18
C ASP A 323 7.30 1.49 27.03
N VAL A 324 7.97 1.27 28.18
CA VAL A 324 9.32 0.70 28.24
C VAL A 324 9.22 -0.73 28.73
N ILE A 325 9.79 -1.66 27.97
CA ILE A 325 9.70 -3.10 28.22
C ILE A 325 11.06 -3.72 28.41
N GLU A 326 11.18 -4.46 29.51
CA GLU A 326 12.34 -5.33 29.83
C GLU A 326 11.87 -6.79 29.68
N LEU A 327 12.40 -7.48 28.67
CA LEU A 327 12.06 -8.89 28.39
C LEU A 327 12.95 -9.83 29.20
N HIS A 328 12.38 -10.82 29.86
CA HIS A 328 13.08 -11.86 30.63
C HIS A 328 12.81 -13.24 30.01
N ILE A 329 13.90 -13.89 29.56
CA ILE A 329 13.92 -15.21 28.94
C ILE A 329 14.55 -16.26 29.85
#